data_87d8e92ca8524a22c52fb6daac3911eb
#
_entry.id   87d8e92ca8524a22c52fb6daac3911eb
#
_cell.length_a   1.000
_cell.length_b   1.000
_cell.length_c   1.000
_cell.angle_alpha   90.00
_cell.angle_beta   90.00
_cell.angle_gamma   90.00
#
_symmetry.space_group_name_H-M   'P 1'
#
loop_
_entity.id
_entity.type
_entity.pdbx_description
1 polymer ?
#
loop_
_entity_poly.entity_id
_entity_poly.type
_entity_poly.pdbx_seq_one_letter_code
_entity_poly.pdbx_strand_id
1 'polypeptide(L)'
;MKRNRLRLMYGEFTEIFNLRQDDAKGRSITLASVVLSALYNVFITGLFYTGFLSMYGMSITDAGIVTFIPFIGNLFSVFSSKLLARFKRRKPVLIVAKVYFYAMYILATNVMPNFVADPQARLIWFAGIIFLAYAVYAPFSTGFTVWFYSFYPKHNERRTKFLLYQQALSTVMTSVVLIFSSILTDAVAGSPFQEELILGLRYFAFALVVAEIAIQACAKEPSYDREQPLQIRKVFTLPFRYRKFLYCMLLMFAWNYIANLPNGVWNYHLLNHMQFSYTLINAMSVMYTVLFLLLSNAWRKLLRRYSWVKTFGMALLCWVPTEVLFFTMTPERTFLYIPLCVVQNILNVGLNLSYANVLYLNLPEENSTTHIAFNTIGCNLFAFLGLLTSTWVSSVTGDLTMPLMGMEIYSVQFMCLMRAVTMLVMGVVLVSRWRVFTPQEDIDEVDSYRKVRQRGMLRKA
;
A
#
# COMPACT_ATOMS: atom_id res chain seq x y z
N MET A 1 9.61 16.04 34.81
CA MET A 1 8.73 16.12 33.65
C MET A 1 8.55 14.80 32.87
N LYS A 2 9.60 14.04 32.48
CA LYS A 2 9.49 12.77 31.75
C LYS A 2 8.66 11.68 32.48
N ARG A 3 8.81 11.53 33.79
CA ARG A 3 8.11 10.49 34.61
C ARG A 3 6.60 10.73 34.72
N ASN A 4 6.14 11.97 34.69
CA ASN A 4 4.71 12.31 34.67
C ASN A 4 4.08 12.07 33.29
N ARG A 5 4.81 12.29 32.19
CA ARG A 5 4.34 11.95 30.83
C ARG A 5 4.16 10.44 30.64
N LEU A 6 5.10 9.63 31.12
CA LEU A 6 4.99 8.16 31.04
C LEU A 6 3.81 7.64 31.89
N ARG A 7 3.57 8.19 33.09
CA ARG A 7 2.40 7.83 33.91
C ARG A 7 1.08 8.24 33.22
N LEU A 8 1.00 9.40 32.60
CA LEU A 8 -0.17 9.83 31.85
C LEU A 8 -0.41 8.95 30.62
N MET A 9 0.63 8.62 29.85
CA MET A 9 0.52 7.70 28.70
C MET A 9 0.10 6.30 29.14
N TYR A 10 0.63 5.80 30.24
CA TYR A 10 0.24 4.49 30.79
C TYR A 10 -1.21 4.49 31.30
N GLY A 11 -1.65 5.56 31.97
CA GLY A 11 -3.04 5.72 32.38
C GLY A 11 -4.01 5.79 31.20
N GLU A 12 -3.67 6.52 30.16
CA GLU A 12 -4.47 6.59 28.93
C GLU A 12 -4.50 5.26 28.17
N PHE A 13 -3.37 4.55 28.13
CA PHE A 13 -3.29 3.22 27.52
C PHE A 13 -4.16 2.21 28.27
N THR A 14 -4.07 2.16 29.61
CA THR A 14 -4.89 1.26 30.43
C THR A 14 -6.38 1.60 30.35
N GLU A 15 -6.75 2.85 30.19
CA GLU A 15 -8.14 3.26 29.99
C GLU A 15 -8.71 2.81 28.64
N ILE A 16 -7.89 2.86 27.57
CA ILE A 16 -8.29 2.35 26.25
C ILE A 16 -8.44 0.84 26.24
N PHE A 17 -7.59 0.11 26.99
CA PHE A 17 -7.50 -1.36 27.03
C PHE A 17 -8.03 -2.00 28.31
N ASN A 18 -9.00 -1.37 28.99
CA ASN A 18 -9.62 -1.96 30.17
C ASN A 18 -10.40 -3.23 29.82
N LEU A 19 -9.79 -4.41 29.99
CA LEU A 19 -10.32 -5.73 29.60
C LEU A 19 -11.64 -6.15 30.32
N ARG A 20 -12.11 -5.36 31.28
CA ARG A 20 -13.42 -5.57 31.92
C ARG A 20 -14.59 -5.15 31.03
N GLN A 21 -14.34 -4.46 29.93
CA GLN A 21 -15.37 -4.02 28.98
C GLN A 21 -15.29 -4.86 27.70
N ASP A 22 -16.43 -5.30 27.17
CA ASP A 22 -16.52 -6.08 25.93
C ASP A 22 -15.82 -5.38 24.74
N ASP A 23 -15.96 -4.05 24.64
CA ASP A 23 -15.30 -3.26 23.58
C ASP A 23 -13.77 -3.28 23.71
N ALA A 24 -13.24 -3.35 24.95
CA ALA A 24 -11.80 -3.43 25.16
C ALA A 24 -11.23 -4.79 24.75
N LYS A 25 -11.98 -5.88 24.97
CA LYS A 25 -11.64 -7.20 24.42
C LYS A 25 -11.61 -7.16 22.90
N GLY A 26 -12.60 -6.55 22.26
CA GLY A 26 -12.63 -6.35 20.80
C GLY A 26 -11.44 -5.54 20.28
N ARG A 27 -11.03 -4.46 20.98
CA ARG A 27 -9.84 -3.67 20.65
C ARG A 27 -8.55 -4.50 20.75
N SER A 28 -8.40 -5.29 21.80
CA SER A 28 -7.23 -6.18 21.96
C SER A 28 -7.16 -7.23 20.86
N ILE A 29 -8.30 -7.83 20.48
CA ILE A 29 -8.40 -8.75 19.34
C ILE A 29 -8.02 -8.04 18.04
N THR A 30 -8.47 -6.80 17.83
CA THR A 30 -8.10 -6.01 16.65
C THR A 30 -6.59 -5.78 16.57
N LEU A 31 -5.92 -5.44 17.68
CA LEU A 31 -4.47 -5.28 17.69
C LEU A 31 -3.73 -6.60 17.44
N ALA A 32 -4.14 -7.68 18.08
CA ALA A 32 -3.57 -9.00 17.82
C ALA A 32 -3.73 -9.41 16.36
N SER A 33 -4.90 -9.17 15.78
CA SER A 33 -5.16 -9.39 14.35
C SER A 33 -4.24 -8.56 13.44
N VAL A 34 -4.02 -7.28 13.77
CA VAL A 34 -3.11 -6.41 13.03
C VAL A 34 -1.67 -6.91 13.08
N VAL A 35 -1.21 -7.37 14.25
CA VAL A 35 0.13 -7.96 14.41
C VAL A 35 0.25 -9.21 13.55
N LEU A 36 -0.66 -10.16 13.70
CA LEU A 36 -0.61 -11.42 12.94
C LEU A 36 -0.69 -11.18 11.43
N SER A 37 -1.56 -10.25 11.00
CA SER A 37 -1.65 -9.89 9.58
C SER A 37 -0.39 -9.21 9.06
N ALA A 38 0.26 -8.37 9.85
CA ALA A 38 1.54 -7.78 9.51
C ALA A 38 2.63 -8.86 9.31
N LEU A 39 2.66 -9.88 10.18
CA LEU A 39 3.60 -10.99 10.11
C LEU A 39 3.40 -11.82 8.84
N TYR A 40 2.22 -12.39 8.61
CA TYR A 40 2.04 -13.29 7.49
C TYR A 40 2.05 -12.57 6.13
N ASN A 41 1.64 -11.30 6.05
CA ASN A 41 1.68 -10.56 4.79
C ASN A 41 3.10 -10.42 4.23
N VAL A 42 4.13 -10.34 5.08
CA VAL A 42 5.53 -10.31 4.64
C VAL A 42 5.87 -11.53 3.77
N PHE A 43 5.37 -12.72 4.13
CA PHE A 43 5.70 -13.97 3.45
C PHE A 43 4.87 -14.28 2.20
N ILE A 44 3.73 -13.61 2.04
CA ILE A 44 2.80 -13.89 0.94
C ILE A 44 2.66 -12.74 -0.06
N THR A 45 3.36 -11.62 0.15
CA THR A 45 3.32 -10.46 -0.75
C THR A 45 4.73 -9.94 -1.01
N GLY A 46 4.84 -8.99 -1.94
CA GLY A 46 6.09 -8.26 -2.20
C GLY A 46 7.22 -9.17 -2.68
N LEU A 47 8.40 -8.95 -2.11
CA LEU A 47 9.63 -9.59 -2.55
C LEU A 47 9.63 -11.11 -2.37
N PHE A 48 9.14 -11.61 -1.22
CA PHE A 48 9.03 -13.05 -0.97
C PHE A 48 8.09 -13.74 -1.95
N TYR A 49 7.00 -13.05 -2.34
CA TYR A 49 6.10 -13.59 -3.34
C TYR A 49 6.74 -13.64 -4.73
N THR A 50 7.50 -12.60 -5.09
CA THR A 50 8.27 -12.61 -6.34
C THR A 50 9.30 -13.74 -6.36
N GLY A 51 10.03 -13.95 -5.26
CA GLY A 51 10.95 -15.06 -5.11
C GLY A 51 10.27 -16.44 -5.25
N PHE A 52 9.10 -16.59 -4.62
CA PHE A 52 8.29 -17.80 -4.78
C PHE A 52 7.88 -18.06 -6.24
N LEU A 53 7.47 -17.04 -6.99
CA LEU A 53 7.15 -17.20 -8.41
C LEU A 53 8.37 -17.56 -9.25
N SER A 54 9.54 -16.96 -8.96
CA SER A 54 10.80 -17.24 -9.66
C SER A 54 11.26 -18.67 -9.48
N MET A 55 11.03 -19.31 -8.32
CA MET A 55 11.36 -20.73 -8.05
C MET A 55 10.69 -21.68 -9.05
N TYR A 56 9.50 -21.31 -9.55
CA TYR A 56 8.76 -22.11 -10.52
C TYR A 56 9.04 -21.73 -11.97
N GLY A 57 10.13 -20.98 -12.22
CA GLY A 57 10.56 -20.61 -13.57
C GLY A 57 9.66 -19.58 -14.24
N MET A 58 8.88 -18.82 -13.47
CA MET A 58 8.05 -17.76 -14.03
C MET A 58 8.91 -16.60 -14.52
N SER A 59 8.63 -16.15 -15.72
CA SER A 59 9.27 -14.97 -16.33
C SER A 59 8.86 -13.69 -15.60
N ILE A 60 9.57 -12.60 -15.89
CA ILE A 60 9.22 -11.25 -15.41
C ILE A 60 7.79 -10.84 -15.79
N THR A 61 7.36 -11.23 -16.99
CA THR A 61 6.00 -10.97 -17.49
C THR A 61 4.97 -11.76 -16.71
N ASP A 62 5.24 -13.04 -16.43
CA ASP A 62 4.35 -13.90 -15.67
C ASP A 62 4.18 -13.39 -14.23
N ALA A 63 5.28 -12.99 -13.58
CA ALA A 63 5.25 -12.37 -12.26
C ALA A 63 4.44 -11.06 -12.28
N GLY A 64 4.56 -10.25 -13.34
CA GLY A 64 3.74 -9.08 -13.57
C GLY A 64 2.26 -9.44 -13.67
N ILE A 65 1.89 -10.40 -14.51
CA ILE A 65 0.49 -10.88 -14.70
C ILE A 65 -0.10 -11.31 -13.36
N VAL A 66 0.58 -12.16 -12.63
CA VAL A 66 0.11 -12.66 -11.33
C VAL A 66 -0.08 -11.54 -10.31
N THR A 67 0.81 -10.54 -10.31
CA THR A 67 0.78 -9.41 -9.37
C THR A 67 -0.39 -8.45 -9.62
N PHE A 68 -0.92 -8.34 -10.83
CA PHE A 68 -2.05 -7.44 -11.09
C PHE A 68 -3.43 -8.06 -10.85
N ILE A 69 -3.56 -9.39 -10.84
CA ILE A 69 -4.84 -10.09 -10.65
C ILE A 69 -5.61 -9.65 -9.41
N PRO A 70 -4.96 -9.43 -8.24
CA PRO A 70 -5.63 -8.90 -7.05
C PRO A 70 -6.40 -7.60 -7.28
N PHE A 71 -5.91 -6.72 -8.15
CA PHE A 71 -6.60 -5.45 -8.45
C PHE A 71 -7.92 -5.68 -9.18
N ILE A 72 -7.95 -6.62 -10.14
CA ILE A 72 -9.18 -7.00 -10.84
C ILE A 72 -10.16 -7.67 -9.87
N GLY A 73 -9.68 -8.63 -9.07
CA GLY A 73 -10.49 -9.32 -8.08
C GLY A 73 -11.08 -8.35 -7.03
N ASN A 74 -10.34 -7.34 -6.61
CA ASN A 74 -10.82 -6.33 -5.66
C ASN A 74 -11.92 -5.42 -6.20
N LEU A 75 -12.13 -5.32 -7.52
CA LEU A 75 -13.26 -4.58 -8.08
C LEU A 75 -14.60 -5.17 -7.64
N PHE A 76 -14.65 -6.47 -7.33
CA PHE A 76 -15.86 -7.13 -6.82
C PHE A 76 -16.28 -6.62 -5.43
N SER A 77 -15.43 -5.86 -4.71
CA SER A 77 -15.79 -5.17 -3.47
C SER A 77 -16.96 -4.19 -3.63
N VAL A 78 -17.22 -3.72 -4.85
CA VAL A 78 -18.42 -2.91 -5.20
C VAL A 78 -19.72 -3.59 -4.77
N PHE A 79 -19.76 -4.94 -4.76
CA PHE A 79 -20.94 -5.70 -4.37
C PHE A 79 -21.08 -5.89 -2.86
N SER A 80 -20.13 -5.42 -2.05
CA SER A 80 -20.08 -5.64 -0.59
C SER A 80 -21.36 -5.25 0.12
N SER A 81 -21.86 -4.03 -0.11
CA SER A 81 -23.05 -3.52 0.59
C SER A 81 -24.30 -4.37 0.28
N LYS A 82 -24.49 -4.72 -1.01
CA LYS A 82 -25.62 -5.53 -1.45
C LYS A 82 -25.57 -6.97 -0.93
N LEU A 83 -24.36 -7.54 -0.87
CA LEU A 83 -24.15 -8.91 -0.42
C LEU A 83 -24.28 -9.01 1.10
N LEU A 84 -23.61 -8.10 1.84
CA LEU A 84 -23.63 -8.10 3.31
C LEU A 84 -25.01 -7.76 3.89
N ALA A 85 -25.81 -6.97 3.20
CA ALA A 85 -27.20 -6.66 3.61
C ALA A 85 -28.12 -7.90 3.65
N ARG A 86 -27.76 -8.99 2.95
CA ARG A 86 -28.53 -10.25 2.95
C ARG A 86 -28.35 -11.07 4.22
N PHE A 87 -27.26 -10.86 4.96
CA PHE A 87 -26.92 -11.63 6.15
C PHE A 87 -27.27 -10.88 7.44
N LYS A 88 -28.12 -11.45 8.27
CA LYS A 88 -28.42 -10.95 9.62
C LYS A 88 -27.23 -11.13 10.57
N ARG A 89 -26.53 -12.27 10.43
CA ARG A 89 -25.29 -12.59 11.14
C ARG A 89 -24.17 -12.64 10.11
N ARG A 90 -23.26 -11.68 10.16
CA ARG A 90 -22.17 -11.53 9.17
C ARG A 90 -20.92 -12.30 9.57
N LYS A 91 -20.64 -12.43 10.88
CA LYS A 91 -19.43 -13.07 11.42
C LYS A 91 -19.11 -14.44 10.82
N PRO A 92 -20.03 -15.44 10.80
CA PRO A 92 -19.71 -16.75 10.23
C PRO A 92 -19.32 -16.69 8.75
N VAL A 93 -20.05 -15.89 7.99
CA VAL A 93 -19.81 -15.75 6.54
C VAL A 93 -18.48 -15.05 6.26
N LEU A 94 -18.13 -14.03 7.05
CA LEU A 94 -16.84 -13.33 6.97
C LEU A 94 -15.68 -14.29 7.28
N ILE A 95 -15.79 -15.08 8.36
CA ILE A 95 -14.77 -16.06 8.73
C ILE A 95 -14.57 -17.10 7.63
N VAL A 96 -15.66 -17.68 7.10
CA VAL A 96 -15.59 -18.67 6.01
C VAL A 96 -14.95 -18.06 4.76
N ALA A 97 -15.34 -16.84 4.39
CA ALA A 97 -14.76 -16.13 3.25
C ALA A 97 -13.26 -15.89 3.42
N LYS A 98 -12.81 -15.56 4.64
CA LYS A 98 -11.39 -15.36 4.96
C LYS A 98 -10.60 -16.67 4.91
N VAL A 99 -11.12 -17.76 5.50
CA VAL A 99 -10.51 -19.09 5.41
C VAL A 99 -10.37 -19.52 3.94
N TYR A 100 -11.44 -19.38 3.17
CA TYR A 100 -11.42 -19.68 1.75
C TYR A 100 -10.33 -18.90 1.00
N PHE A 101 -10.27 -17.58 1.23
CA PHE A 101 -9.30 -16.72 0.58
C PHE A 101 -7.86 -17.18 0.82
N TYR A 102 -7.47 -17.37 2.07
CA TYR A 102 -6.11 -17.74 2.39
C TYR A 102 -5.78 -19.20 2.06
N ALA A 103 -6.75 -20.11 2.13
CA ALA A 103 -6.58 -21.47 1.64
C ALA A 103 -6.28 -21.47 0.14
N MET A 104 -7.01 -20.72 -0.66
CA MET A 104 -6.75 -20.58 -2.09
C MET A 104 -5.42 -19.84 -2.36
N TYR A 105 -5.22 -18.71 -1.71
CA TYR A 105 -4.06 -17.83 -1.97
C TYR A 105 -2.73 -18.41 -1.48
N ILE A 106 -2.71 -19.22 -0.43
CA ILE A 106 -1.51 -19.83 0.12
C ILE A 106 -1.42 -21.32 -0.21
N LEU A 107 -2.39 -22.13 0.27
CA LEU A 107 -2.27 -23.60 0.14
C LEU A 107 -2.42 -24.04 -1.30
N ALA A 108 -3.47 -23.59 -2.01
CA ALA A 108 -3.67 -24.03 -3.39
C ALA A 108 -2.52 -23.59 -4.29
N THR A 109 -1.98 -22.37 -4.11
CA THR A 109 -0.82 -21.90 -4.90
C THR A 109 0.48 -22.62 -4.56
N ASN A 110 0.67 -23.08 -3.30
CA ASN A 110 1.85 -23.85 -2.92
C ASN A 110 1.82 -25.29 -3.45
N VAL A 111 0.62 -25.87 -3.52
CA VAL A 111 0.44 -27.29 -3.89
C VAL A 111 0.30 -27.50 -5.39
N MET A 112 -0.31 -26.54 -6.09
CA MET A 112 -0.63 -26.63 -7.52
C MET A 112 0.60 -26.92 -8.41
N PRO A 113 1.79 -26.33 -8.20
CA PRO A 113 2.95 -26.58 -9.06
C PRO A 113 3.40 -28.05 -9.08
N ASN A 114 3.07 -28.83 -8.05
CA ASN A 114 3.39 -30.26 -8.00
C ASN A 114 2.55 -31.10 -9.00
N PHE A 115 1.40 -30.56 -9.44
CA PHE A 115 0.50 -31.24 -10.36
C PHE A 115 0.56 -30.70 -11.80
N VAL A 116 1.16 -29.54 -12.00
CA VAL A 116 1.20 -28.84 -13.29
C VAL A 116 2.65 -28.59 -13.66
N ALA A 117 3.18 -29.39 -14.58
CA ALA A 117 4.59 -29.30 -15.02
C ALA A 117 4.78 -28.21 -16.10
N ASP A 118 3.79 -28.04 -16.99
CA ASP A 118 3.86 -27.07 -18.09
C ASP A 118 3.86 -25.61 -17.58
N PRO A 119 4.85 -24.76 -17.93
CA PRO A 119 4.93 -23.39 -17.44
C PRO A 119 3.74 -22.51 -17.82
N GLN A 120 3.20 -22.66 -19.03
CA GLN A 120 2.04 -21.87 -19.47
C GLN A 120 0.77 -22.27 -18.74
N ALA A 121 0.52 -23.57 -18.59
CA ALA A 121 -0.58 -24.06 -17.79
C ALA A 121 -0.44 -23.63 -16.33
N ARG A 122 0.77 -23.65 -15.77
CA ARG A 122 1.07 -23.19 -14.40
C ARG A 122 0.68 -21.73 -14.21
N LEU A 123 1.03 -20.84 -15.14
CA LEU A 123 0.64 -19.42 -15.10
C LEU A 123 -0.90 -19.26 -15.09
N ILE A 124 -1.60 -19.97 -15.96
CA ILE A 124 -3.07 -19.92 -16.04
C ILE A 124 -3.72 -20.39 -14.73
N TRP A 125 -3.20 -21.46 -14.12
CA TRP A 125 -3.69 -21.96 -12.83
C TRP A 125 -3.42 -20.97 -11.70
N PHE A 126 -2.21 -20.39 -11.60
CA PHE A 126 -1.91 -19.35 -10.62
C PHE A 126 -2.86 -18.16 -10.78
N ALA A 127 -3.00 -17.67 -12.00
CA ALA A 127 -3.88 -16.55 -12.32
C ALA A 127 -5.35 -16.86 -11.92
N GLY A 128 -5.84 -18.03 -12.28
CA GLY A 128 -7.21 -18.47 -11.98
C GLY A 128 -7.47 -18.62 -10.47
N ILE A 129 -6.56 -19.28 -9.75
CA ILE A 129 -6.67 -19.47 -8.30
C ILE A 129 -6.69 -18.13 -7.57
N ILE A 130 -5.77 -17.22 -7.91
CA ILE A 130 -5.66 -15.91 -7.28
C ILE A 130 -6.87 -15.04 -7.61
N PHE A 131 -7.28 -15.01 -8.88
CA PHE A 131 -8.49 -14.29 -9.29
C PHE A 131 -9.71 -14.77 -8.50
N LEU A 132 -9.93 -16.07 -8.44
CA LEU A 132 -11.07 -16.67 -7.74
C LEU A 132 -11.01 -16.36 -6.23
N ALA A 133 -9.81 -16.44 -5.62
CA ALA A 133 -9.62 -16.07 -4.22
C ALA A 133 -10.08 -14.63 -3.95
N TYR A 134 -9.58 -13.68 -4.73
CA TYR A 134 -9.92 -12.26 -4.56
C TYR A 134 -11.36 -11.93 -4.94
N ALA A 135 -11.87 -12.47 -6.05
CA ALA A 135 -13.24 -12.19 -6.51
C ALA A 135 -14.29 -12.64 -5.49
N VAL A 136 -14.06 -13.79 -4.84
CA VAL A 136 -14.95 -14.29 -3.78
C VAL A 136 -14.77 -13.50 -2.47
N TYR A 137 -13.55 -13.17 -2.07
CA TYR A 137 -13.29 -12.52 -0.79
C TYR A 137 -13.57 -11.02 -0.78
N ALA A 138 -13.29 -10.31 -1.89
CA ALA A 138 -13.39 -8.85 -1.95
C ALA A 138 -14.76 -8.30 -1.50
N PRO A 139 -15.91 -8.90 -1.85
CA PRO A 139 -17.21 -8.47 -1.35
C PRO A 139 -17.36 -8.57 0.18
N PHE A 140 -16.59 -9.43 0.85
CA PHE A 140 -16.68 -9.64 2.30
C PHE A 140 -15.62 -8.84 3.07
N SER A 141 -14.55 -8.41 2.44
CA SER A 141 -13.41 -7.72 3.09
C SER A 141 -13.83 -6.45 3.84
N THR A 142 -14.75 -5.68 3.27
CA THR A 142 -15.30 -4.47 3.92
C THR A 142 -16.10 -4.80 5.17
N GLY A 143 -16.70 -6.00 5.25
CA GLY A 143 -17.42 -6.47 6.43
C GLY A 143 -16.53 -6.60 7.65
N PHE A 144 -15.28 -7.05 7.49
CA PHE A 144 -14.28 -7.07 8.56
C PHE A 144 -13.97 -5.66 9.04
N THR A 145 -13.77 -4.71 8.13
CA THR A 145 -13.50 -3.31 8.49
C THR A 145 -14.62 -2.74 9.34
N VAL A 146 -15.88 -2.94 8.94
CA VAL A 146 -17.05 -2.47 9.70
C VAL A 146 -17.15 -3.19 11.05
N TRP A 147 -16.92 -4.50 11.08
CA TRP A 147 -16.96 -5.28 12.32
C TRP A 147 -15.92 -4.79 13.33
N PHE A 148 -14.66 -4.66 12.95
CA PHE A 148 -13.60 -4.21 13.88
C PHE A 148 -13.71 -2.73 14.23
N TYR A 149 -14.20 -1.89 13.31
CA TYR A 149 -14.46 -0.48 13.58
C TYR A 149 -15.49 -0.27 14.71
N SER A 150 -16.43 -1.21 14.90
CA SER A 150 -17.42 -1.13 15.98
C SER A 150 -16.80 -1.15 17.39
N PHE A 151 -15.59 -1.71 17.54
CA PHE A 151 -14.85 -1.74 18.81
C PHE A 151 -14.02 -0.48 19.06
N TYR A 152 -13.85 0.38 18.06
CA TYR A 152 -13.02 1.57 18.20
C TYR A 152 -13.62 2.55 19.20
N PRO A 153 -12.79 3.29 19.97
CA PRO A 153 -13.28 4.29 20.89
C PRO A 153 -14.19 5.30 20.19
N LYS A 154 -15.36 5.58 20.77
CA LYS A 154 -16.34 6.52 20.20
C LYS A 154 -15.82 7.96 20.18
N HIS A 155 -14.98 8.33 21.14
CA HIS A 155 -14.41 9.67 21.25
C HIS A 155 -13.28 9.88 20.25
N ASN A 156 -13.33 10.94 19.45
CA ASN A 156 -12.40 11.20 18.34
C ASN A 156 -10.93 11.16 18.77
N GLU A 157 -10.57 11.79 19.88
CA GLU A 157 -9.18 11.82 20.37
C GLU A 157 -8.67 10.42 20.74
N ARG A 158 -9.48 9.64 21.47
CA ARG A 158 -9.14 8.26 21.86
C ARG A 158 -9.07 7.34 20.65
N ARG A 159 -9.97 7.52 19.68
CA ARG A 159 -9.94 6.78 18.42
C ARG A 159 -8.67 7.05 17.61
N THR A 160 -8.28 8.32 17.52
CA THR A 160 -7.04 8.70 16.85
C THR A 160 -5.81 8.09 17.52
N LYS A 161 -5.75 8.09 18.86
CA LYS A 161 -4.68 7.41 19.63
C LYS A 161 -4.66 5.91 19.38
N PHE A 162 -5.82 5.25 19.36
CA PHE A 162 -5.92 3.82 19.06
C PHE A 162 -5.42 3.48 17.65
N LEU A 163 -5.82 4.26 16.65
CA LEU A 163 -5.34 4.11 15.27
C LEU A 163 -3.82 4.29 15.15
N LEU A 164 -3.25 5.25 15.89
CA LEU A 164 -1.80 5.44 15.95
C LEU A 164 -1.08 4.24 16.56
N TYR A 165 -1.60 3.66 17.65
CA TYR A 165 -1.04 2.43 18.25
C TYR A 165 -1.11 1.26 17.26
N GLN A 166 -2.25 1.08 16.59
CA GLN A 166 -2.44 0.06 15.57
C GLN A 166 -1.44 0.20 14.42
N GLN A 167 -1.29 1.40 13.89
CA GLN A 167 -0.34 1.69 12.81
C GLN A 167 1.11 1.49 13.26
N ALA A 168 1.49 2.00 14.42
CA ALA A 168 2.84 1.85 14.94
C ALA A 168 3.20 0.37 15.16
N LEU A 169 2.30 -0.39 15.78
CA LEU A 169 2.49 -1.80 16.05
C LEU A 169 2.61 -2.60 14.75
N SER A 170 1.72 -2.38 13.78
CA SER A 170 1.80 -3.00 12.46
C SER A 170 3.13 -2.73 11.78
N THR A 171 3.54 -1.46 11.73
CA THR A 171 4.76 -1.04 11.04
C THR A 171 6.02 -1.63 11.69
N VAL A 172 6.11 -1.59 13.02
CA VAL A 172 7.26 -2.16 13.75
C VAL A 172 7.33 -3.66 13.54
N MET A 173 6.21 -4.37 13.68
CA MET A 173 6.19 -5.83 13.51
C MET A 173 6.51 -6.24 12.08
N THR A 174 5.95 -5.56 11.07
CA THR A 174 6.30 -5.78 9.66
C THR A 174 7.80 -5.58 9.43
N SER A 175 8.37 -4.49 9.95
CA SER A 175 9.79 -4.17 9.76
C SER A 175 10.71 -5.23 10.39
N VAL A 176 10.42 -5.65 11.62
CA VAL A 176 11.21 -6.66 12.33
C VAL A 176 11.19 -8.00 11.57
N VAL A 177 9.99 -8.45 11.19
CA VAL A 177 9.84 -9.74 10.50
C VAL A 177 10.44 -9.69 9.10
N LEU A 178 10.27 -8.58 8.39
CA LEU A 178 10.81 -8.39 7.06
C LEU A 178 12.35 -8.52 7.06
N ILE A 179 13.03 -7.85 7.99
CA ILE A 179 14.50 -7.93 8.10
C ILE A 179 14.92 -9.32 8.55
N PHE A 180 14.31 -9.86 9.61
CA PHE A 180 14.71 -11.18 10.14
C PHE A 180 14.54 -12.28 9.09
N SER A 181 13.40 -12.33 8.40
CA SER A 181 13.15 -13.33 7.36
C SER A 181 14.05 -13.14 6.15
N SER A 182 14.42 -11.90 5.81
CA SER A 182 15.35 -11.62 4.71
C SER A 182 16.76 -12.12 5.02
N ILE A 183 17.27 -11.85 6.24
CA ILE A 183 18.57 -12.37 6.70
C ILE A 183 18.57 -13.90 6.66
N LEU A 184 17.48 -14.52 7.12
CA LEU A 184 17.36 -15.98 7.10
C LEU A 184 17.37 -16.54 5.66
N THR A 185 16.69 -15.90 4.72
CA THR A 185 16.63 -16.31 3.32
C THR A 185 17.98 -16.12 2.63
N ASP A 186 18.68 -15.00 2.90
CA ASP A 186 20.00 -14.74 2.35
C ASP A 186 21.06 -15.70 2.91
N ALA A 187 20.94 -16.12 4.18
CA ALA A 187 21.86 -17.07 4.80
C ALA A 187 21.84 -18.46 4.14
N VAL A 188 20.71 -18.82 3.50
CA VAL A 188 20.59 -20.10 2.77
C VAL A 188 20.60 -19.89 1.25
N ALA A 189 20.90 -18.67 0.77
CA ALA A 189 20.93 -18.37 -0.65
C ALA A 189 21.91 -19.27 -1.41
N GLY A 190 21.46 -19.80 -2.55
CA GLY A 190 22.25 -20.73 -3.37
C GLY A 190 22.35 -22.15 -2.81
N SER A 191 21.75 -22.45 -1.65
CA SER A 191 21.63 -23.81 -1.12
C SER A 191 20.31 -24.46 -1.56
N PRO A 192 20.22 -25.82 -1.57
CA PRO A 192 18.97 -26.53 -1.83
C PRO A 192 17.85 -26.17 -0.84
N PHE A 193 18.20 -25.69 0.35
CA PHE A 193 17.26 -25.33 1.40
C PHE A 193 16.54 -23.99 1.16
N GLN A 194 16.97 -23.17 0.19
CA GLN A 194 16.35 -21.86 -0.08
C GLN A 194 14.89 -22.02 -0.51
N GLU A 195 14.60 -22.96 -1.40
CA GLU A 195 13.25 -23.25 -1.87
C GLU A 195 12.36 -23.77 -0.75
N GLU A 196 12.89 -24.74 0.03
CA GLU A 196 12.19 -25.31 1.19
C GLU A 196 11.89 -24.24 2.25
N LEU A 197 12.81 -23.31 2.48
CA LEU A 197 12.60 -22.19 3.40
C LEU A 197 11.47 -21.27 2.92
N ILE A 198 11.48 -20.85 1.65
CA ILE A 198 10.41 -19.97 1.10
C ILE A 198 9.05 -20.66 1.19
N LEU A 199 8.95 -21.94 0.85
CA LEU A 199 7.71 -22.71 0.99
C LEU A 199 7.32 -22.86 2.47
N GLY A 200 8.28 -23.15 3.35
CA GLY A 200 8.07 -23.26 4.79
C GLY A 200 7.53 -21.96 5.39
N LEU A 201 8.08 -20.79 5.00
CA LEU A 201 7.61 -19.49 5.43
C LEU A 201 6.16 -19.21 4.98
N ARG A 202 5.77 -19.68 3.78
CA ARG A 202 4.39 -19.56 3.30
C ARG A 202 3.42 -20.47 4.07
N TYR A 203 3.81 -21.71 4.40
CA TYR A 203 3.00 -22.58 5.27
C TYR A 203 2.90 -22.01 6.69
N PHE A 204 3.98 -21.45 7.21
CA PHE A 204 3.96 -20.73 8.49
C PHE A 204 3.02 -19.52 8.45
N ALA A 205 3.02 -18.77 7.34
CA ALA A 205 2.05 -17.68 7.14
C ALA A 205 0.61 -18.20 7.21
N PHE A 206 0.30 -19.36 6.63
CA PHE A 206 -1.03 -19.94 6.73
C PHE A 206 -1.39 -20.32 8.18
N ALA A 207 -0.46 -20.87 8.95
CA ALA A 207 -0.68 -21.14 10.37
C ALA A 207 -0.97 -19.86 11.16
N LEU A 208 -0.28 -18.75 10.88
CA LEU A 208 -0.55 -17.44 11.48
C LEU A 208 -1.94 -16.91 11.08
N VAL A 209 -2.37 -17.12 9.84
CA VAL A 209 -3.74 -16.79 9.40
C VAL A 209 -4.79 -17.56 10.19
N VAL A 210 -4.58 -18.87 10.38
CA VAL A 210 -5.51 -19.70 11.19
C VAL A 210 -5.56 -19.19 12.62
N ALA A 211 -4.42 -18.85 13.21
CA ALA A 211 -4.36 -18.27 14.55
C ALA A 211 -5.11 -16.92 14.61
N GLU A 212 -4.92 -16.05 13.62
CA GLU A 212 -5.65 -14.78 13.53
C GLU A 212 -7.17 -15.00 13.45
N ILE A 213 -7.61 -15.91 12.59
CA ILE A 213 -9.04 -16.24 12.43
C ILE A 213 -9.63 -16.80 13.74
N ALA A 214 -8.90 -17.65 14.45
CA ALA A 214 -9.31 -18.16 15.74
C ALA A 214 -9.47 -17.05 16.79
N ILE A 215 -8.55 -16.10 16.84
CA ILE A 215 -8.64 -14.92 17.72
C ILE A 215 -9.81 -14.04 17.30
N GLN A 216 -10.00 -13.77 16.00
CA GLN A 216 -11.13 -12.98 15.48
C GLN A 216 -12.47 -13.64 15.80
N ALA A 217 -12.54 -14.98 15.76
CA ALA A 217 -13.74 -15.73 16.13
C ALA A 217 -14.17 -15.52 17.60
N CYS A 218 -13.26 -15.11 18.48
CA CYS A 218 -13.59 -14.77 19.88
C CYS A 218 -14.20 -13.37 20.04
N ALA A 219 -14.17 -12.51 19.01
CA ALA A 219 -14.75 -11.17 19.07
C ALA A 219 -16.29 -11.22 19.01
N LYS A 220 -16.94 -10.34 19.74
CA LYS A 220 -18.40 -10.20 19.72
C LYS A 220 -18.85 -9.63 18.38
N GLU A 221 -19.95 -10.14 17.85
CA GLU A 221 -20.56 -9.57 16.66
C GLU A 221 -21.44 -8.37 17.04
N PRO A 222 -21.27 -7.18 16.42
CA PRO A 222 -22.14 -6.05 16.64
C PRO A 222 -23.53 -6.27 16.00
N SER A 223 -24.55 -5.55 16.49
CA SER A 223 -25.82 -5.44 15.76
C SER A 223 -25.60 -4.56 14.54
N TYR A 224 -25.97 -5.06 13.38
CA TYR A 224 -25.91 -4.29 12.13
C TYR A 224 -27.30 -3.67 11.86
N ASP A 225 -27.38 -2.35 11.83
CA ASP A 225 -28.54 -1.67 11.31
C ASP A 225 -28.66 -1.94 9.80
N ARG A 226 -29.89 -2.02 9.29
CA ARG A 226 -30.12 -2.18 7.84
C ARG A 226 -29.75 -0.86 7.15
N GLU A 227 -28.48 -0.73 6.81
CA GLU A 227 -28.02 0.36 5.94
C GLU A 227 -28.70 0.23 4.56
N GLN A 228 -29.16 1.36 4.03
CA GLN A 228 -29.65 1.38 2.65
C GLN A 228 -28.49 1.03 1.71
N PRO A 229 -28.67 0.05 0.81
CA PRO A 229 -27.58 -0.35 -0.09
C PRO A 229 -27.15 0.82 -0.96
N LEU A 230 -25.85 1.02 -1.03
CA LEU A 230 -25.22 2.06 -1.86
C LEU A 230 -25.74 1.92 -3.31
N GLN A 231 -26.32 2.98 -3.87
CA GLN A 231 -26.77 2.96 -5.25
C GLN A 231 -25.56 3.09 -6.17
N ILE A 232 -25.14 1.99 -6.78
CA ILE A 232 -23.94 1.91 -7.65
C ILE A 232 -23.94 3.02 -8.72
N ARG A 233 -25.11 3.33 -9.30
CA ARG A 233 -25.25 4.42 -10.28
C ARG A 233 -24.84 5.77 -9.71
N LYS A 234 -25.19 6.06 -8.45
CA LYS A 234 -24.81 7.33 -7.79
C LYS A 234 -23.31 7.44 -7.55
N VAL A 235 -22.63 6.32 -7.30
CA VAL A 235 -21.17 6.31 -7.13
C VAL A 235 -20.47 6.86 -8.37
N PHE A 236 -20.93 6.52 -9.55
CA PHE A 236 -20.33 6.96 -10.81
C PHE A 236 -20.91 8.24 -11.41
N THR A 237 -22.00 8.78 -10.89
CA THR A 237 -22.61 10.02 -11.44
C THR A 237 -22.42 11.23 -10.55
N LEU A 238 -22.46 11.05 -9.24
CA LEU A 238 -22.43 12.15 -8.28
C LEU A 238 -21.09 12.93 -8.25
N PRO A 239 -19.90 12.29 -8.32
CA PRO A 239 -18.62 12.99 -8.28
C PRO A 239 -18.44 14.00 -9.41
N PHE A 240 -19.04 13.77 -10.59
CA PHE A 240 -18.93 14.66 -11.73
C PHE A 240 -19.62 16.01 -11.55
N ARG A 241 -20.49 16.15 -10.55
CA ARG A 241 -21.13 17.43 -10.20
C ARG A 241 -20.16 18.39 -9.49
N TYR A 242 -19.12 17.87 -8.83
CA TYR A 242 -18.19 18.64 -8.01
C TYR A 242 -16.82 18.75 -8.67
N ARG A 243 -16.63 19.76 -9.55
CA ARG A 243 -15.41 19.90 -10.38
C ARG A 243 -14.11 19.90 -9.57
N LYS A 244 -14.03 20.63 -8.45
CA LYS A 244 -12.80 20.67 -7.62
C LYS A 244 -12.49 19.32 -7.01
N PHE A 245 -13.50 18.59 -6.53
CA PHE A 245 -13.35 17.22 -6.05
C PHE A 245 -12.84 16.30 -7.17
N LEU A 246 -13.44 16.38 -8.36
CA LEU A 246 -13.03 15.57 -9.50
C LEU A 246 -11.56 15.82 -9.89
N TYR A 247 -11.08 17.06 -9.85
CA TYR A 247 -9.66 17.36 -10.09
C TYR A 247 -8.74 16.69 -9.07
N CYS A 248 -9.12 16.70 -7.78
CA CYS A 248 -8.38 15.96 -6.75
C CYS A 248 -8.37 14.44 -7.01
N MET A 249 -9.49 13.88 -7.46
CA MET A 249 -9.59 12.45 -7.80
C MET A 249 -8.71 12.11 -9.01
N LEU A 250 -8.73 12.91 -10.06
CA LEU A 250 -7.87 12.71 -11.24
C LEU A 250 -6.38 12.76 -10.87
N LEU A 251 -5.99 13.65 -9.94
CA LEU A 251 -4.64 13.69 -9.39
C LEU A 251 -4.30 12.37 -8.67
N MET A 252 -5.20 11.88 -7.82
CA MET A 252 -5.01 10.62 -7.09
C MET A 252 -4.93 9.42 -8.05
N PHE A 253 -5.75 9.40 -9.09
CA PHE A 253 -5.74 8.36 -10.13
C PHE A 253 -4.43 8.37 -10.90
N ALA A 254 -3.98 9.54 -11.37
CA ALA A 254 -2.70 9.69 -12.05
C ALA A 254 -1.54 9.25 -11.18
N TRP A 255 -1.54 9.61 -9.88
CA TRP A 255 -0.52 9.15 -8.94
C TRP A 255 -0.52 7.63 -8.77
N ASN A 256 -1.69 6.99 -8.63
CA ASN A 256 -1.78 5.54 -8.50
C ASN A 256 -1.27 4.82 -9.75
N TYR A 257 -1.53 5.35 -10.94
CA TYR A 257 -0.94 4.85 -12.17
C TYR A 257 0.60 4.94 -12.15
N ILE A 258 1.14 6.13 -11.88
CA ILE A 258 2.57 6.41 -11.86
C ILE A 258 3.30 5.56 -10.80
N ALA A 259 2.74 5.48 -9.59
CA ALA A 259 3.34 4.76 -8.48
C ALA A 259 3.44 3.24 -8.72
N ASN A 260 2.48 2.68 -9.47
CA ASN A 260 2.43 1.25 -9.75
C ASN A 260 3.08 0.87 -11.10
N LEU A 261 3.54 1.83 -11.89
CA LEU A 261 4.11 1.56 -13.21
C LEU A 261 5.26 0.54 -13.18
N PRO A 262 6.29 0.63 -12.30
CA PRO A 262 7.37 -0.35 -12.26
C PRO A 262 7.09 -1.54 -11.34
N ASN A 263 6.06 -1.48 -10.50
CA ASN A 263 5.95 -2.30 -9.29
C ASN A 263 5.90 -3.82 -9.57
N GLY A 264 5.25 -4.25 -10.64
CA GLY A 264 5.11 -5.67 -10.97
C GLY A 264 6.42 -6.34 -11.41
N VAL A 265 7.27 -5.61 -12.09
CA VAL A 265 8.47 -6.13 -12.75
C VAL A 265 9.76 -5.72 -12.05
N TRP A 266 9.73 -4.67 -11.22
CA TRP A 266 10.92 -4.09 -10.60
C TRP A 266 11.57 -5.02 -9.58
N ASN A 267 10.79 -5.68 -8.73
CA ASN A 267 11.32 -6.64 -7.76
C ASN A 267 12.01 -7.83 -8.44
N TYR A 268 11.44 -8.30 -9.55
CA TYR A 268 12.06 -9.35 -10.35
C TYR A 268 13.42 -8.90 -10.90
N HIS A 269 13.49 -7.68 -11.45
CA HIS A 269 14.73 -7.10 -11.96
C HIS A 269 15.81 -6.98 -10.88
N LEU A 270 15.47 -6.49 -9.70
CA LEU A 270 16.40 -6.36 -8.58
C LEU A 270 16.96 -7.72 -8.11
N LEU A 271 16.12 -8.76 -8.05
CA LEU A 271 16.52 -10.08 -7.59
C LEU A 271 17.34 -10.84 -8.66
N ASN A 272 16.81 -10.89 -9.89
CA ASN A 272 17.33 -11.83 -10.90
C ASN A 272 18.38 -11.18 -11.83
N HIS A 273 18.25 -9.89 -12.16
CA HIS A 273 19.21 -9.21 -13.03
C HIS A 273 20.29 -8.46 -12.26
N MET A 274 19.92 -7.76 -11.17
CA MET A 274 20.87 -7.03 -10.33
C MET A 274 21.47 -7.90 -9.22
N GLN A 275 20.89 -9.07 -8.96
CA GLN A 275 21.32 -10.05 -7.94
C GLN A 275 21.46 -9.44 -6.53
N PHE A 276 20.57 -8.50 -6.19
CA PHE A 276 20.54 -7.93 -4.86
C PHE A 276 19.96 -8.92 -3.86
N SER A 277 20.51 -8.91 -2.64
CA SER A 277 20.01 -9.73 -1.54
C SER A 277 18.64 -9.26 -1.06
N TYR A 278 17.84 -10.19 -0.55
CA TYR A 278 16.55 -9.88 0.08
C TYR A 278 16.72 -8.88 1.24
N THR A 279 17.80 -9.04 2.02
CA THR A 279 18.12 -8.12 3.13
C THR A 279 18.34 -6.70 2.64
N LEU A 280 19.09 -6.49 1.57
CA LEU A 280 19.34 -5.14 1.05
C LEU A 280 18.06 -4.46 0.58
N ILE A 281 17.26 -5.14 -0.23
CA ILE A 281 16.01 -4.59 -0.78
C ILE A 281 15.02 -4.26 0.35
N ASN A 282 14.85 -5.18 1.30
CA ASN A 282 13.93 -5.00 2.40
C ASN A 282 14.44 -4.00 3.45
N ALA A 283 15.75 -3.89 3.67
CA ALA A 283 16.33 -2.84 4.51
C ALA A 283 16.03 -1.44 3.97
N MET A 284 16.08 -1.26 2.64
CA MET A 284 15.69 0.02 2.02
C MET A 284 14.20 0.32 2.21
N SER A 285 13.34 -0.70 2.19
CA SER A 285 11.92 -0.54 2.47
C SER A 285 11.65 -0.18 3.94
N VAL A 286 12.34 -0.80 4.88
CA VAL A 286 12.24 -0.50 6.32
C VAL A 286 12.79 0.88 6.66
N MET A 287 13.82 1.33 5.96
CA MET A 287 14.39 2.67 6.12
C MET A 287 13.34 3.77 5.94
N TYR A 288 12.38 3.60 5.03
CA TYR A 288 11.26 4.53 4.89
C TYR A 288 10.54 4.78 6.22
N THR A 289 10.30 3.73 7.02
CA THR A 289 9.62 3.84 8.32
C THR A 289 10.41 4.73 9.29
N VAL A 290 11.72 4.54 9.37
CA VAL A 290 12.60 5.35 10.22
C VAL A 290 12.60 6.80 9.75
N LEU A 291 12.77 7.03 8.46
CA LEU A 291 12.73 8.38 7.88
C LEU A 291 11.38 9.06 8.05
N PHE A 292 10.27 8.31 7.95
CA PHE A 292 8.93 8.85 8.22
C PHE A 292 8.82 9.39 9.65
N LEU A 293 9.29 8.64 10.65
CA LEU A 293 9.26 9.08 12.05
C LEU A 293 10.14 10.33 12.27
N LEU A 294 11.30 10.37 11.67
CA LEU A 294 12.26 11.48 11.84
C LEU A 294 11.84 12.75 11.08
N LEU A 295 11.35 12.59 9.84
CA LEU A 295 11.15 13.71 8.91
C LEU A 295 9.71 14.20 8.82
N SER A 296 8.72 13.45 9.35
CA SER A 296 7.30 13.83 9.26
C SER A 296 7.01 15.24 9.80
N ASN A 297 7.70 15.67 10.88
CA ASN A 297 7.55 17.01 11.44
C ASN A 297 8.13 18.10 10.53
N ALA A 298 9.25 17.83 9.86
CA ALA A 298 9.85 18.75 8.89
C ALA A 298 8.94 18.92 7.66
N TRP A 299 8.43 17.80 7.14
CA TRP A 299 7.49 17.81 6.02
C TRP A 299 6.18 18.53 6.36
N ARG A 300 5.61 18.34 7.56
CA ARG A 300 4.41 19.08 8.01
C ARG A 300 4.63 20.61 8.00
N LYS A 301 5.81 21.09 8.40
CA LYS A 301 6.14 22.52 8.31
C LYS A 301 6.19 23.01 6.87
N LEU A 302 6.70 22.17 5.95
CA LEU A 302 6.74 22.48 4.52
C LEU A 302 5.34 22.53 3.89
N LEU A 303 4.48 21.57 4.26
CA LEU A 303 3.09 21.48 3.83
C LEU A 303 2.27 22.71 4.22
N ARG A 304 2.40 23.18 5.45
CA ARG A 304 1.77 24.44 5.91
C ARG A 304 2.26 25.67 5.14
N ARG A 305 3.51 25.66 4.68
CA ARG A 305 4.11 26.78 3.95
C ARG A 305 3.67 26.88 2.50
N TYR A 306 3.48 25.75 1.81
CA TYR A 306 3.31 25.68 0.35
C TYR A 306 1.99 25.07 -0.12
N SER A 307 1.12 24.60 0.74
CA SER A 307 -0.05 23.76 0.44
C SER A 307 0.31 22.28 0.18
N TRP A 308 -0.65 21.41 0.46
CA TRP A 308 -0.52 19.96 0.22
C TRP A 308 -0.24 19.62 -1.24
N VAL A 309 -1.00 20.21 -2.16
CA VAL A 309 -0.88 19.96 -3.61
C VAL A 309 0.44 20.48 -4.18
N LYS A 310 0.84 21.69 -3.79
CA LYS A 310 2.10 22.27 -4.28
C LYS A 310 3.31 21.52 -3.75
N THR A 311 3.29 21.09 -2.48
CA THR A 311 4.37 20.30 -1.87
C THR A 311 4.46 18.93 -2.53
N PHE A 312 3.32 18.30 -2.85
CA PHE A 312 3.27 17.06 -3.61
C PHE A 312 3.96 17.21 -4.98
N GLY A 313 3.61 18.26 -5.74
CA GLY A 313 4.24 18.53 -7.02
C GLY A 313 5.75 18.80 -6.91
N MET A 314 6.20 19.57 -5.91
CA MET A 314 7.63 19.80 -5.68
C MET A 314 8.38 18.51 -5.35
N ALA A 315 7.80 17.64 -4.52
CA ALA A 315 8.40 16.35 -4.19
C ALA A 315 8.52 15.44 -5.43
N LEU A 316 7.51 15.44 -6.33
CA LEU A 316 7.60 14.73 -7.61
C LEU A 316 8.74 15.26 -8.47
N LEU A 317 8.89 16.58 -8.62
CA LEU A 317 9.97 17.16 -9.40
C LEU A 317 11.36 16.81 -8.86
N CYS A 318 11.50 16.80 -7.52
CA CYS A 318 12.73 16.36 -6.87
C CYS A 318 12.99 14.85 -7.02
N TRP A 319 11.95 14.06 -7.28
CA TRP A 319 12.09 12.61 -7.50
C TRP A 319 12.58 12.26 -8.91
N VAL A 320 12.23 13.08 -9.91
CA VAL A 320 12.57 12.81 -11.34
C VAL A 320 14.05 12.48 -11.57
N PRO A 321 15.05 13.21 -11.02
CA PRO A 321 16.46 12.88 -11.20
C PRO A 321 16.82 11.47 -10.70
N THR A 322 16.19 11.00 -9.62
CA THR A 322 16.49 9.66 -9.08
C THR A 322 15.98 8.56 -10.01
N GLU A 323 14.84 8.77 -10.68
CA GLU A 323 14.33 7.82 -11.68
C GLU A 323 15.25 7.73 -12.91
N VAL A 324 15.75 8.87 -13.37
CA VAL A 324 16.71 8.91 -14.46
C VAL A 324 18.01 8.18 -14.08
N LEU A 325 18.46 8.30 -12.84
CA LEU A 325 19.63 7.57 -12.36
C LEU A 325 19.35 6.08 -12.20
N PHE A 326 18.14 5.68 -11.76
CA PHE A 326 17.75 4.26 -11.75
C PHE A 326 17.69 3.65 -13.15
N PHE A 327 17.28 4.44 -14.15
CA PHE A 327 17.35 4.00 -15.55
C PHE A 327 18.78 3.64 -15.98
N THR A 328 19.80 4.33 -15.47
CA THR A 328 21.21 4.08 -15.82
C THR A 328 21.91 3.06 -14.88
N MET A 329 21.18 2.40 -14.00
CA MET A 329 21.74 1.44 -13.05
C MET A 329 22.06 0.11 -13.75
N THR A 330 23.32 -0.29 -13.70
CA THR A 330 23.82 -1.57 -14.22
C THR A 330 24.42 -2.40 -13.09
N PRO A 331 24.67 -3.71 -13.29
CA PRO A 331 25.36 -4.54 -12.29
C PRO A 331 26.71 -3.98 -11.81
N GLU A 332 27.39 -3.19 -12.66
CA GLU A 332 28.66 -2.52 -12.32
C GLU A 332 28.45 -1.25 -11.46
N ARG A 333 27.24 -0.68 -11.46
CA ARG A 333 26.88 0.57 -10.78
C ARG A 333 25.90 0.38 -9.64
N THR A 334 25.89 -0.80 -9.03
CA THR A 334 25.01 -1.15 -7.91
C THR A 334 25.16 -0.25 -6.70
N PHE A 335 26.34 0.42 -6.54
CA PHE A 335 26.58 1.41 -5.48
C PHE A 335 25.60 2.59 -5.49
N LEU A 336 24.96 2.88 -6.64
CA LEU A 336 23.94 3.92 -6.76
C LEU A 336 22.63 3.55 -6.04
N TYR A 337 22.35 2.26 -5.83
CA TYR A 337 21.08 1.79 -5.29
C TYR A 337 20.75 2.40 -3.92
N ILE A 338 21.68 2.30 -2.97
CA ILE A 338 21.47 2.78 -1.60
C ILE A 338 21.20 4.30 -1.55
N PRO A 339 22.08 5.17 -2.10
CA PRO A 339 21.85 6.62 -2.03
C PRO A 339 20.55 7.05 -2.76
N LEU A 340 20.20 6.41 -3.87
CA LEU A 340 18.95 6.70 -4.58
C LEU A 340 17.74 6.31 -3.75
N CYS A 341 17.75 5.12 -3.14
CA CYS A 341 16.68 4.69 -2.23
C CYS A 341 16.54 5.63 -1.02
N VAL A 342 17.65 6.12 -0.44
CA VAL A 342 17.60 7.09 0.67
C VAL A 342 16.88 8.36 0.24
N VAL A 343 17.27 8.94 -0.89
CA VAL A 343 16.64 10.16 -1.43
C VAL A 343 15.17 9.94 -1.73
N GLN A 344 14.84 8.84 -2.39
CA GLN A 344 13.44 8.49 -2.69
C GLN A 344 12.61 8.30 -1.43
N ASN A 345 13.14 7.63 -0.41
CA ASN A 345 12.43 7.44 0.85
C ASN A 345 12.21 8.77 1.61
N ILE A 346 13.16 9.70 1.57
CA ILE A 346 12.98 11.06 2.12
C ILE A 346 11.83 11.79 1.42
N LEU A 347 11.79 11.75 0.09
CA LEU A 347 10.74 12.38 -0.72
C LEU A 347 9.39 11.69 -0.53
N ASN A 348 9.39 10.36 -0.39
CA ASN A 348 8.19 9.54 -0.19
C ASN A 348 7.45 9.90 1.11
N VAL A 349 8.17 10.30 2.16
CA VAL A 349 7.53 10.82 3.39
C VAL A 349 6.62 12.01 3.07
N GLY A 350 7.12 12.98 2.30
CA GLY A 350 6.35 14.16 1.90
C GLY A 350 5.19 13.82 0.97
N LEU A 351 5.41 12.93 0.01
CA LEU A 351 4.38 12.47 -0.92
C LEU A 351 3.23 11.77 -0.20
N ASN A 352 3.53 10.80 0.68
CA ASN A 352 2.48 10.08 1.41
C ASN A 352 1.69 10.97 2.36
N LEU A 353 2.37 11.91 3.06
CA LEU A 353 1.67 12.90 3.90
C LEU A 353 0.75 13.80 3.07
N SER A 354 1.20 14.23 1.89
CA SER A 354 0.38 15.04 0.98
C SER A 354 -0.78 14.24 0.42
N TYR A 355 -0.51 13.06 -0.12
CA TYR A 355 -1.48 12.18 -0.76
C TYR A 355 -2.64 11.82 0.17
N ALA A 356 -2.34 11.46 1.42
CA ALA A 356 -3.36 11.11 2.42
C ALA A 356 -4.38 12.24 2.67
N ASN A 357 -4.00 13.49 2.44
CA ASN A 357 -4.86 14.65 2.66
C ASN A 357 -5.60 15.12 1.39
N VAL A 358 -5.10 14.77 0.19
CA VAL A 358 -5.72 15.22 -1.08
C VAL A 358 -7.17 14.76 -1.20
N LEU A 359 -7.51 13.56 -0.72
CA LEU A 359 -8.88 13.04 -0.72
C LEU A 359 -9.86 13.96 0.00
N TYR A 360 -9.43 14.59 1.08
CA TYR A 360 -10.29 15.38 1.96
C TYR A 360 -10.36 16.86 1.58
N LEU A 361 -9.46 17.36 0.71
CA LEU A 361 -9.36 18.79 0.38
C LEU A 361 -10.65 19.39 -0.19
N ASN A 362 -11.38 18.66 -1.00
CA ASN A 362 -12.63 19.14 -1.63
C ASN A 362 -13.74 18.09 -1.51
N LEU A 363 -13.68 17.24 -0.47
CA LEU A 363 -14.68 16.19 -0.27
C LEU A 363 -16.03 16.84 0.10
N PRO A 364 -17.09 16.62 -0.69
CA PRO A 364 -18.42 17.12 -0.33
C PRO A 364 -18.92 16.45 0.96
N GLU A 365 -19.51 17.23 1.87
CA GLU A 365 -20.08 16.70 3.12
C GLU A 365 -21.27 15.78 2.82
N GLU A 366 -22.08 16.17 1.83
CA GLU A 366 -23.21 15.38 1.39
C GLU A 366 -22.75 14.15 0.60
N ASN A 367 -23.21 12.98 1.01
CA ASN A 367 -22.86 11.69 0.39
C ASN A 367 -21.33 11.39 0.33
N SER A 368 -20.58 11.82 1.34
CA SER A 368 -19.12 11.63 1.42
C SER A 368 -18.69 10.19 1.20
N THR A 369 -19.42 9.21 1.74
CA THR A 369 -19.17 7.77 1.55
C THR A 369 -19.19 7.37 0.06
N THR A 370 -20.13 7.95 -0.72
CA THR A 370 -20.25 7.70 -2.17
C THR A 370 -19.03 8.23 -2.92
N HIS A 371 -18.55 9.43 -2.54
CA HIS A 371 -17.37 10.05 -3.13
C HIS A 371 -16.09 9.30 -2.79
N ILE A 372 -15.95 8.83 -1.55
CA ILE A 372 -14.82 7.98 -1.13
C ILE A 372 -14.82 6.64 -1.89
N ALA A 373 -15.99 6.02 -2.08
CA ALA A 373 -16.11 4.78 -2.86
C ALA A 373 -15.65 4.98 -4.31
N PHE A 374 -16.06 6.09 -4.96
CA PHE A 374 -15.59 6.43 -6.31
C PHE A 374 -14.07 6.58 -6.36
N ASN A 375 -13.48 7.30 -5.40
CA ASN A 375 -12.03 7.45 -5.31
C ASN A 375 -11.33 6.10 -5.17
N THR A 376 -11.81 5.23 -4.29
CA THR A 376 -11.21 3.91 -4.05
C THR A 376 -11.23 3.05 -5.32
N ILE A 377 -12.38 3.01 -6.02
CA ILE A 377 -12.52 2.26 -7.27
C ILE A 377 -11.57 2.83 -8.34
N GLY A 378 -11.55 4.15 -8.50
CA GLY A 378 -10.69 4.81 -9.48
C GLY A 378 -9.20 4.60 -9.19
N CYS A 379 -8.76 4.76 -7.94
CA CYS A 379 -7.38 4.50 -7.54
C CYS A 379 -6.94 3.07 -7.85
N ASN A 380 -7.78 2.07 -7.53
CA ASN A 380 -7.49 0.67 -7.84
C ASN A 380 -7.43 0.40 -9.34
N LEU A 381 -8.36 0.99 -10.12
CA LEU A 381 -8.37 0.86 -11.56
C LEU A 381 -7.09 1.45 -12.19
N PHE A 382 -6.69 2.65 -11.78
CA PHE A 382 -5.49 3.29 -12.33
C PHE A 382 -4.19 2.62 -11.83
N ALA A 383 -4.16 2.08 -10.62
CA ALA A 383 -3.06 1.23 -10.15
C ALA A 383 -2.94 -0.04 -11.02
N PHE A 384 -4.06 -0.69 -11.31
CA PHE A 384 -4.12 -1.81 -12.23
C PHE A 384 -3.60 -1.45 -13.63
N LEU A 385 -4.04 -0.31 -14.20
CA LEU A 385 -3.57 0.14 -15.51
C LEU A 385 -2.04 0.41 -15.51
N GLY A 386 -1.48 0.93 -14.43
CA GLY A 386 -0.04 1.12 -14.28
C GLY A 386 0.73 -0.22 -14.35
N LEU A 387 0.29 -1.21 -13.57
CA LEU A 387 0.85 -2.56 -13.60
C LEU A 387 0.66 -3.25 -14.95
N LEU A 388 -0.52 -3.11 -15.57
CA LEU A 388 -0.80 -3.66 -16.89
C LEU A 388 0.15 -3.09 -17.95
N THR A 389 0.43 -1.78 -17.88
CA THR A 389 1.37 -1.11 -18.79
C THR A 389 2.77 -1.71 -18.67
N SER A 390 3.28 -1.89 -17.43
CA SER A 390 4.61 -2.48 -17.23
C SER A 390 4.69 -3.94 -17.68
N THR A 391 3.65 -4.72 -17.39
CA THR A 391 3.57 -6.12 -17.81
C THR A 391 3.48 -6.24 -19.32
N TRP A 392 2.68 -5.38 -19.97
CA TRP A 392 2.59 -5.35 -21.43
C TRP A 392 3.92 -4.98 -22.08
N VAL A 393 4.60 -3.94 -21.59
CA VAL A 393 5.93 -3.58 -22.11
C VAL A 393 6.90 -4.74 -21.91
N SER A 394 6.94 -5.36 -20.73
CA SER A 394 7.79 -6.54 -20.49
C SER A 394 7.44 -7.73 -21.39
N SER A 395 6.16 -7.93 -21.74
CA SER A 395 5.76 -9.02 -22.66
C SER A 395 6.23 -8.80 -24.09
N VAL A 396 6.29 -7.54 -24.52
CA VAL A 396 6.76 -7.19 -25.87
C VAL A 396 8.28 -7.18 -25.97
N THR A 397 8.93 -6.73 -24.90
CA THR A 397 10.40 -6.55 -24.90
C THR A 397 11.16 -7.72 -24.30
N GLY A 398 10.50 -8.57 -23.47
CA GLY A 398 11.15 -9.67 -22.76
C GLY A 398 12.32 -9.19 -21.91
N ASP A 399 13.36 -10.01 -21.83
CA ASP A 399 14.62 -9.70 -21.16
C ASP A 399 15.65 -9.02 -22.12
N LEU A 400 15.13 -8.33 -23.15
CA LEU A 400 16.01 -7.62 -24.10
C LEU A 400 16.87 -6.59 -23.38
N THR A 401 18.17 -6.66 -23.64
CA THR A 401 19.14 -5.63 -23.27
C THR A 401 19.39 -4.73 -24.49
N MET A 402 19.49 -3.43 -24.25
CA MET A 402 19.85 -2.45 -25.28
C MET A 402 21.17 -1.80 -24.90
N PRO A 403 22.19 -1.85 -25.79
CA PRO A 403 23.42 -1.11 -25.59
C PRO A 403 23.14 0.39 -25.74
N LEU A 404 23.24 1.16 -24.66
CA LEU A 404 23.09 2.60 -24.67
C LEU A 404 24.29 3.24 -23.95
N MET A 405 25.04 4.10 -24.65
CA MET A 405 26.21 4.80 -24.11
C MET A 405 27.26 3.84 -23.44
N GLY A 406 27.44 2.65 -24.00
CA GLY A 406 28.38 1.64 -23.47
C GLY A 406 27.86 0.86 -22.25
N MET A 407 26.56 0.99 -21.92
CA MET A 407 25.87 0.27 -20.85
C MET A 407 24.84 -0.68 -21.44
N GLU A 408 24.70 -1.86 -20.88
CA GLU A 408 23.58 -2.76 -21.18
C GLU A 408 22.40 -2.42 -20.28
N ILE A 409 21.35 -1.87 -20.87
CA ILE A 409 20.13 -1.44 -20.17
C ILE A 409 19.02 -2.45 -20.44
N TYR A 410 18.46 -3.02 -19.38
CA TYR A 410 17.30 -3.90 -19.48
C TYR A 410 16.03 -3.13 -19.83
N SER A 411 15.15 -3.76 -20.58
CA SER A 411 13.87 -3.18 -21.00
C SER A 411 13.02 -2.67 -19.82
N VAL A 412 13.08 -3.35 -18.67
CA VAL A 412 12.40 -2.96 -17.42
C VAL A 412 12.82 -1.58 -16.92
N GLN A 413 14.07 -1.19 -17.15
CA GLN A 413 14.58 0.12 -16.70
C GLN A 413 13.93 1.29 -17.45
N PHE A 414 13.41 1.07 -18.67
CA PHE A 414 12.62 2.08 -19.37
C PHE A 414 11.33 2.48 -18.63
N MET A 415 10.84 1.61 -17.73
CA MET A 415 9.72 1.97 -16.83
C MET A 415 10.10 3.11 -15.87
N CYS A 416 11.37 3.17 -15.44
CA CYS A 416 11.85 4.29 -14.62
C CYS A 416 11.84 5.59 -15.44
N LEU A 417 12.21 5.54 -16.71
CA LEU A 417 12.17 6.70 -17.58
C LEU A 417 10.72 7.16 -17.86
N MET A 418 9.81 6.23 -18.14
CA MET A 418 8.38 6.54 -18.28
C MET A 418 7.81 7.17 -17.01
N ARG A 419 8.17 6.63 -15.84
CA ARG A 419 7.78 7.19 -14.54
C ARG A 419 8.39 8.59 -14.36
N ALA A 420 9.64 8.81 -14.71
CA ALA A 420 10.28 10.13 -14.65
C ALA A 420 9.54 11.18 -15.48
N VAL A 421 9.19 10.84 -16.75
CA VAL A 421 8.45 11.75 -17.65
C VAL A 421 7.06 12.06 -17.10
N THR A 422 6.32 11.04 -16.65
CA THR A 422 4.97 11.25 -16.10
C THR A 422 5.00 12.04 -14.79
N MET A 423 5.99 11.80 -13.91
CA MET A 423 6.21 12.59 -12.69
C MET A 423 6.58 14.03 -13.00
N LEU A 424 7.42 14.27 -14.03
CA LEU A 424 7.80 15.61 -14.46
C LEU A 424 6.57 16.40 -14.92
N VAL A 425 5.77 15.83 -15.82
CA VAL A 425 4.54 16.48 -16.31
C VAL A 425 3.58 16.77 -15.15
N MET A 426 3.31 15.78 -14.33
CA MET A 426 2.42 15.94 -13.17
C MET A 426 2.96 16.96 -12.17
N GLY A 427 4.25 16.92 -11.86
CA GLY A 427 4.90 17.85 -10.94
C GLY A 427 4.83 19.31 -11.43
N VAL A 428 5.10 19.56 -12.71
CA VAL A 428 4.98 20.89 -13.32
C VAL A 428 3.53 21.39 -13.26
N VAL A 429 2.56 20.56 -13.62
CA VAL A 429 1.14 20.93 -13.55
C VAL A 429 0.72 21.28 -12.12
N LEU A 430 1.12 20.47 -11.13
CA LEU A 430 0.72 20.70 -9.74
C LEU A 430 1.41 21.93 -9.13
N VAL A 431 2.67 22.18 -9.44
CA VAL A 431 3.37 23.37 -8.94
C VAL A 431 2.83 24.65 -9.60
N SER A 432 2.51 24.61 -10.90
CA SER A 432 2.00 25.79 -11.63
C SER A 432 0.51 26.07 -11.33
N ARG A 433 -0.30 25.03 -11.20
CA ARG A 433 -1.76 25.14 -11.10
C ARG A 433 -2.33 24.72 -9.72
N TRP A 434 -1.52 24.68 -8.67
CA TRP A 434 -1.91 24.19 -7.34
C TRP A 434 -3.20 24.82 -6.79
N ARG A 435 -3.49 26.09 -7.09
CA ARG A 435 -4.68 26.80 -6.63
C ARG A 435 -6.00 26.23 -7.21
N VAL A 436 -5.93 25.57 -8.37
CA VAL A 436 -7.12 24.93 -8.99
C VAL A 436 -7.59 23.73 -8.16
N PHE A 437 -6.64 23.03 -7.54
CA PHE A 437 -6.89 21.82 -6.75
C PHE A 437 -7.17 22.11 -5.26
N THR A 438 -6.86 23.31 -4.81
CA THR A 438 -6.89 23.68 -3.38
C THR A 438 -8.15 24.48 -3.05
N PRO A 439 -8.86 24.21 -1.93
CA PRO A 439 -9.95 25.04 -1.43
C PRO A 439 -9.48 26.48 -1.16
N GLN A 440 -10.40 27.44 -1.25
CA GLN A 440 -10.05 28.86 -1.05
C GLN A 440 -9.55 29.13 0.38
N GLU A 441 -10.12 28.48 1.37
CA GLU A 441 -9.74 28.60 2.79
C GLU A 441 -8.25 28.21 3.00
N ASP A 442 -7.81 27.10 2.41
CA ASP A 442 -6.43 26.65 2.49
C ASP A 442 -5.47 27.58 1.73
N ILE A 443 -5.92 28.20 0.62
CA ILE A 443 -5.16 29.19 -0.13
C ILE A 443 -4.90 30.42 0.78
N ASP A 444 -5.97 30.88 1.43
CA ASP A 444 -5.91 32.05 2.31
C ASP A 444 -5.04 31.80 3.54
N GLU A 445 -5.06 30.58 4.09
CA GLU A 445 -4.15 30.17 5.18
C GLU A 445 -2.67 30.22 4.75
N VAL A 446 -2.35 29.65 3.59
CA VAL A 446 -0.99 29.66 3.02
C VAL A 446 -0.51 31.09 2.73
N ASP A 447 -1.37 31.93 2.17
CA ASP A 447 -1.03 33.33 1.85
C ASP A 447 -0.86 34.17 3.13
N SER A 448 -1.68 33.94 4.17
CA SER A 448 -1.54 34.59 5.48
C SER A 448 -0.23 34.19 6.16
N TYR A 449 0.13 32.91 6.16
CA TYR A 449 1.38 32.41 6.73
C TYR A 449 2.61 33.02 6.05
N ARG A 450 2.57 33.21 4.72
CA ARG A 450 3.64 33.90 3.97
C ARG A 450 3.78 35.36 4.36
N LYS A 451 2.67 36.09 4.50
CA LYS A 451 2.65 37.52 4.90
C LYS A 451 3.23 37.70 6.29
N VAL A 452 2.86 36.87 7.27
CA VAL A 452 3.38 36.91 8.64
C VAL A 452 4.89 36.68 8.66
N ARG A 453 5.40 35.73 7.91
CA ARG A 453 6.81 35.41 7.83
C ARG A 453 7.63 36.53 7.15
N GLN A 454 7.10 37.14 6.07
CA GLN A 454 7.75 38.29 5.43
C GLN A 454 7.87 39.49 6.39
N ARG A 455 6.82 39.80 7.17
CA ARG A 455 6.85 40.81 8.18
C ARG A 455 7.83 40.50 9.32
N GLY A 456 7.94 39.20 9.69
CA GLY A 456 8.91 38.76 10.72
C GLY A 456 10.37 38.83 10.26
N MET A 457 10.65 38.65 8.95
CA MET A 457 11.98 38.83 8.38
C MET A 457 12.37 40.31 8.25
N LEU A 458 11.41 41.16 7.84
CA LEU A 458 11.62 42.64 7.77
C LEU A 458 11.80 43.27 9.14
N ARG A 459 11.39 42.67 10.25
CA ARG A 459 11.63 43.13 11.62
C ARG A 459 12.97 42.65 12.19
N LYS A 460 13.66 41.73 11.54
CA LYS A 460 14.97 41.18 11.95
C LYS A 460 16.11 41.67 11.08
N ALA A 461 15.84 42.32 9.97
CA ALA A 461 16.76 43.07 9.13
C ALA A 461 16.74 44.56 9.53
#